data_b8ff8221bc84cb8cdb861ef2eb62294a
#
_entry.id   b8ff8221bc84cb8cdb861ef2eb62294a
#
_cell.length_a   1.000
_cell.length_b   1.000
_cell.length_c   1.000
_cell.angle_alpha   90.00
_cell.angle_beta   90.00
_cell.angle_gamma   90.00
#
_symmetry.space_group_name_H-M   'P 1'
#
loop_
_entity.id
_entity.type
_entity.pdbx_description
1 polymer ?
#
loop_
_entity_poly.entity_id
_entity_poly.type
_entity_poly.pdbx_seq_one_letter_code
_entity_poly.pdbx_strand_id
1 'polypeptide(L)'
;MIDKITEFLTNKIRKEIPEVDDERAEVINYGLQILLGEVPKFFIMLLIAYALGLLKLSLITFFIIMPYRMFSGGFHLHTHIGCIISTCTFYCGVAFLSKIILLNDITKYVLVLCVAIFGIVMIKLYAPADTEEVPILSSK
;
A
#
# COMPACT_ATOMS: atom_id res chain seq x y z
N MET A 1 -6.54 -16.17 -8.52
CA MET A 1 -6.31 -15.96 -9.97
C MET A 1 -5.00 -15.24 -10.22
N ILE A 2 -4.69 -14.20 -9.44
CA ILE A 2 -3.39 -13.50 -9.50
C ILE A 2 -2.25 -14.48 -9.20
N ASP A 3 -2.37 -15.30 -8.15
CA ASP A 3 -1.35 -16.26 -7.73
C ASP A 3 -0.90 -17.21 -8.85
N LYS A 4 -1.85 -17.71 -9.64
CA LYS A 4 -1.53 -18.58 -10.79
C LYS A 4 -0.77 -17.84 -11.89
N ILE A 5 -1.06 -16.54 -12.08
CA ILE A 5 -0.38 -15.72 -13.10
C ILE A 5 1.03 -15.40 -12.62
N THR A 6 1.20 -15.04 -11.35
CA THR A 6 2.50 -14.70 -10.79
C THR A 6 3.42 -15.93 -10.74
N GLU A 7 2.88 -17.07 -10.34
CA GLU A 7 3.60 -18.34 -10.33
C GLU A 7 4.05 -18.76 -11.75
N PHE A 8 3.16 -18.61 -12.74
CA PHE A 8 3.50 -18.85 -14.14
C PHE A 8 4.61 -17.92 -14.65
N LEU A 9 4.52 -16.62 -14.31
CA LEU A 9 5.54 -15.63 -14.69
C LEU A 9 6.88 -15.92 -14.01
N THR A 10 6.86 -16.23 -12.71
CA THR A 10 8.06 -16.58 -11.95
C THR A 10 8.74 -17.82 -12.52
N ASN A 11 7.96 -18.86 -12.84
CA ASN A 11 8.49 -20.08 -13.44
C ASN A 11 9.07 -19.84 -14.86
N LYS A 12 8.50 -18.89 -15.62
CA LYS A 12 9.04 -18.49 -16.90
C LYS A 12 10.36 -17.73 -16.76
N ILE A 13 10.45 -16.79 -15.81
CA ILE A 13 11.69 -16.08 -15.49
C ILE A 13 12.78 -17.06 -15.08
N ARG A 14 12.45 -18.03 -14.24
CA ARG A 14 13.38 -19.04 -13.75
C ARG A 14 13.94 -19.95 -14.89
N LYS A 15 13.13 -20.19 -15.92
CA LYS A 15 13.60 -20.95 -17.10
C LYS A 15 14.58 -20.16 -17.96
N GLU A 16 14.39 -18.84 -18.06
CA GLU A 16 15.25 -17.98 -18.87
C GLU A 16 16.53 -17.57 -18.13
N ILE A 17 16.47 -17.52 -16.78
CA ILE A 17 17.58 -17.10 -15.92
C ILE A 17 17.88 -18.22 -14.93
N PRO A 18 18.78 -19.17 -15.26
CA PRO A 18 19.11 -20.32 -14.40
C PRO A 18 19.75 -19.93 -13.05
N GLU A 19 20.24 -18.71 -12.91
CA GLU A 19 20.84 -18.18 -11.68
C GLU A 19 19.81 -17.83 -10.59
N VAL A 20 18.51 -17.90 -10.90
CA VAL A 20 17.43 -17.65 -9.95
C VAL A 20 17.20 -18.92 -9.13
N ASP A 21 17.74 -18.91 -7.91
CA ASP A 21 17.52 -19.92 -6.89
C ASP A 21 16.08 -19.87 -6.33
N ASP A 22 15.74 -20.79 -5.45
CA ASP A 22 14.39 -20.89 -4.87
C ASP A 22 14.03 -19.64 -4.06
N GLU A 23 14.97 -19.08 -3.31
CA GLU A 23 14.76 -17.89 -2.48
C GLU A 23 14.47 -16.64 -3.34
N ARG A 24 15.25 -16.44 -4.40
CA ARG A 24 15.02 -15.35 -5.36
C ARG A 24 13.71 -15.51 -6.12
N ALA A 25 13.34 -16.74 -6.47
CA ALA A 25 12.08 -17.02 -7.13
C ALA A 25 10.88 -16.65 -6.24
N GLU A 26 10.97 -16.91 -4.94
CA GLU A 26 9.93 -16.49 -3.97
C GLU A 26 9.82 -14.98 -3.86
N VAL A 27 10.93 -14.26 -3.78
CA VAL A 27 10.95 -12.79 -3.78
C VAL A 27 10.37 -12.21 -5.06
N ILE A 28 10.70 -12.78 -6.23
CA ILE A 28 10.15 -12.35 -7.53
C ILE A 28 8.64 -12.60 -7.57
N ASN A 29 8.18 -13.77 -7.13
CA ASN A 29 6.76 -14.10 -7.07
C ASN A 29 5.98 -13.13 -6.18
N TYR A 30 6.51 -12.84 -5.00
CA TYR A 30 5.95 -11.85 -4.07
C TYR A 30 5.89 -10.44 -4.69
N GLY A 31 6.98 -10.00 -5.31
CA GLY A 31 7.00 -8.70 -6.01
C GLY A 31 5.97 -8.61 -7.14
N LEU A 32 5.81 -9.67 -7.93
CA LEU A 32 4.79 -9.76 -8.97
C LEU A 32 3.37 -9.76 -8.38
N GLN A 33 3.14 -10.44 -7.26
CA GLN A 33 1.84 -10.44 -6.57
C GLN A 33 1.46 -9.04 -6.10
N ILE A 34 2.40 -8.30 -5.50
CA ILE A 34 2.18 -6.92 -5.10
C ILE A 34 1.86 -6.06 -6.32
N LEU A 35 2.67 -6.14 -7.37
CA LEU A 35 2.51 -5.31 -8.56
C LEU A 35 1.16 -5.55 -9.24
N LEU A 36 0.83 -6.80 -9.51
CA LEU A 36 -0.42 -7.19 -10.17
C LEU A 36 -1.65 -7.01 -9.27
N GLY A 37 -1.46 -7.02 -7.96
CA GLY A 37 -2.53 -6.78 -6.99
C GLY A 37 -2.80 -5.29 -6.75
N GLU A 38 -1.76 -4.46 -6.62
CA GLU A 38 -1.90 -3.05 -6.23
C GLU A 38 -2.19 -2.14 -7.43
N VAL A 39 -1.62 -2.41 -8.61
CA VAL A 39 -1.82 -1.59 -9.81
C VAL A 39 -3.29 -1.49 -10.22
N PRO A 40 -4.07 -2.57 -10.32
CA PRO A 40 -5.50 -2.48 -10.63
C PRO A 40 -6.29 -1.69 -9.58
N LYS A 41 -5.97 -1.87 -8.29
CA LYS A 41 -6.62 -1.14 -7.19
C LYS A 41 -6.39 0.36 -7.30
N PHE A 42 -5.16 0.77 -7.66
CA PHE A 42 -4.82 2.16 -7.89
C PHE A 42 -5.68 2.78 -9.00
N PHE A 43 -5.82 2.11 -10.14
CA PHE A 43 -6.67 2.60 -11.23
C PHE A 43 -8.14 2.67 -10.87
N ILE A 44 -8.67 1.67 -10.14
CA ILE A 44 -10.05 1.68 -9.65
C ILE A 44 -10.27 2.85 -8.70
N MET A 45 -9.34 3.08 -7.77
CA MET A 45 -9.39 4.22 -6.84
C MET A 45 -9.38 5.55 -7.59
N LEU A 46 -8.54 5.72 -8.63
CA LEU A 46 -8.51 6.92 -9.45
C LEU A 46 -9.84 7.15 -10.19
N LEU A 47 -10.43 6.11 -10.74
CA LEU A 47 -11.72 6.19 -11.44
C LEU A 47 -12.84 6.65 -10.50
N ILE A 48 -12.90 6.07 -9.28
CA ILE A 48 -13.88 6.45 -8.26
C ILE A 48 -13.63 7.90 -7.80
N ALA A 49 -12.38 8.25 -7.51
CA ALA A 49 -12.01 9.60 -7.10
C ALA A 49 -12.35 10.65 -8.17
N TYR A 50 -12.18 10.30 -9.45
CA TYR A 50 -12.57 11.14 -10.57
C TYR A 50 -14.09 11.35 -10.62
N ALA A 51 -14.86 10.26 -10.53
CA ALA A 51 -16.32 10.32 -10.52
C ALA A 51 -16.89 11.14 -9.35
N LEU A 52 -16.21 11.13 -8.19
CA LEU A 52 -16.58 11.92 -7.02
C LEU A 52 -16.04 13.37 -7.04
N GLY A 53 -15.27 13.76 -8.06
CA GLY A 53 -14.64 15.09 -8.13
C GLY A 53 -13.57 15.31 -7.04
N LEU A 54 -12.97 14.24 -6.55
CA LEU A 54 -11.95 14.24 -5.46
C LEU A 54 -10.56 13.84 -5.93
N LEU A 55 -10.33 13.74 -7.25
CA LEU A 55 -9.12 13.18 -7.84
C LEU A 55 -7.83 13.83 -7.27
N LYS A 56 -7.77 15.16 -7.24
CA LYS A 56 -6.58 15.88 -6.73
C LYS A 56 -6.29 15.57 -5.26
N LEU A 57 -7.33 15.57 -4.42
CA LEU A 57 -7.17 15.31 -2.98
C LEU A 57 -6.80 13.84 -2.73
N SER A 58 -7.43 12.90 -3.45
CA SER A 58 -7.12 11.48 -3.34
C SER A 58 -5.70 11.15 -3.80
N LEU A 59 -5.20 11.81 -4.87
CA LEU A 59 -3.81 11.68 -5.30
C LEU A 59 -2.83 12.21 -4.25
N ILE A 60 -3.09 13.38 -3.68
CA ILE A 60 -2.25 13.94 -2.60
C ILE A 60 -2.21 12.98 -1.41
N THR A 61 -3.38 12.49 -0.99
CA THR A 61 -3.49 11.51 0.10
C THR A 61 -2.70 10.24 -0.21
N PHE A 62 -2.80 9.74 -1.44
CA PHE A 62 -2.07 8.55 -1.89
C PHE A 62 -0.55 8.76 -1.78
N PHE A 63 -0.01 9.84 -2.34
CA PHE A 63 1.42 10.11 -2.32
C PHE A 63 1.98 10.38 -0.92
N ILE A 64 1.17 10.88 0.02
CA ILE A 64 1.58 11.06 1.41
C ILE A 64 1.59 9.71 2.16
N ILE A 65 0.57 8.88 1.95
CA ILE A 65 0.40 7.65 2.74
C ILE A 65 1.18 6.48 2.15
N MET A 66 1.40 6.43 0.83
CA MET A 66 2.11 5.34 0.17
C MET A 66 3.52 5.10 0.74
N PRO A 67 4.40 6.13 0.89
CA PRO A 67 5.70 5.93 1.50
C PRO A 67 5.60 5.39 2.93
N TYR A 68 4.67 5.92 3.72
CA TYR A 68 4.43 5.42 5.07
C TYR A 68 4.09 3.93 5.08
N ARG A 69 3.19 3.48 4.19
CA ARG A 69 2.84 2.06 4.06
C ARG A 69 4.01 1.18 3.62
N MET A 70 4.89 1.69 2.77
CA MET A 70 6.08 0.94 2.33
C MET A 70 7.04 0.64 3.49
N PHE A 71 7.14 1.55 4.46
CA PHE A 71 8.03 1.38 5.61
C PHE A 71 7.37 0.70 6.81
N SER A 72 6.06 0.87 7.00
CA SER A 72 5.37 0.30 8.16
C SER A 72 4.76 -1.08 7.90
N GLY A 73 4.84 -1.57 6.66
CA GLY A 73 4.11 -2.76 6.24
C GLY A 73 2.63 -2.48 6.00
N GLY A 74 1.91 -3.44 5.50
CA GLY A 74 0.49 -3.30 5.17
C GLY A 74 -0.31 -4.53 5.57
N PHE A 75 -1.46 -4.31 6.17
CA PHE A 75 -2.44 -5.37 6.39
C PHE A 75 -3.15 -5.68 5.07
N HIS A 76 -3.04 -6.91 4.62
CA HIS A 76 -3.79 -7.41 3.48
C HIS A 76 -5.05 -8.15 3.93
N LEU A 77 -6.19 -7.74 3.39
CA LEU A 77 -7.44 -8.47 3.62
C LEU A 77 -7.43 -9.76 2.80
N HIS A 78 -7.94 -10.84 3.37
CA HIS A 78 -8.01 -12.16 2.72
C HIS A 78 -8.75 -12.16 1.38
N THR A 79 -9.54 -11.13 1.08
CA THR A 79 -10.28 -11.00 -0.18
C THR A 79 -9.82 -9.79 -0.98
N HIS A 80 -9.53 -9.98 -2.27
CA HIS A 80 -9.16 -8.89 -3.19
C HIS A 80 -10.22 -7.79 -3.25
N ILE A 81 -11.50 -8.16 -3.24
CA ILE A 81 -12.62 -7.20 -3.26
C ILE A 81 -12.65 -6.38 -1.98
N GLY A 82 -12.48 -7.02 -0.83
CA GLY A 82 -12.40 -6.32 0.46
C GLY A 82 -11.25 -5.32 0.51
N CYS A 83 -10.10 -5.69 -0.03
CA CYS A 83 -8.94 -4.81 -0.12
C CYS A 83 -9.20 -3.60 -1.04
N ILE A 84 -9.85 -3.80 -2.19
CA ILE A 84 -10.25 -2.71 -3.10
C ILE A 84 -11.21 -1.75 -2.40
N ILE A 85 -12.27 -2.27 -1.78
CA ILE A 85 -13.28 -1.45 -1.07
C ILE A 85 -12.60 -0.66 0.06
N SER A 86 -11.78 -1.31 0.88
CA SER A 86 -11.06 -0.67 1.99
C SER A 86 -10.14 0.45 1.49
N THR A 87 -9.37 0.19 0.43
CA THR A 87 -8.47 1.18 -0.18
C THR A 87 -9.25 2.38 -0.73
N CYS A 88 -10.30 2.14 -1.51
CA CYS A 88 -11.14 3.21 -2.07
C CYS A 88 -11.83 4.02 -0.98
N THR A 89 -12.40 3.35 0.04
CA THR A 89 -13.06 4.01 1.17
C THR A 89 -12.08 4.86 1.95
N PHE A 90 -10.87 4.37 2.17
CA PHE A 90 -9.86 5.10 2.92
C PHE A 90 -9.39 6.35 2.15
N TYR A 91 -8.91 6.22 0.92
CA TYR A 91 -8.37 7.36 0.17
C TYR A 91 -9.43 8.37 -0.24
N CYS A 92 -10.58 7.92 -0.73
CA CYS A 92 -11.68 8.81 -1.08
C CYS A 92 -12.37 9.37 0.17
N GLY A 93 -12.47 8.60 1.25
CA GLY A 93 -13.04 9.05 2.52
C GLY A 93 -12.22 10.14 3.17
N VAL A 94 -10.88 9.98 3.26
CA VAL A 94 -9.99 11.02 3.77
C VAL A 94 -10.06 12.28 2.89
N ALA A 95 -10.05 12.13 1.57
CA ALA A 95 -10.19 13.24 0.63
C ALA A 95 -11.53 13.97 0.79
N PHE A 96 -12.62 13.23 0.99
CA PHE A 96 -13.94 13.79 1.22
C PHE A 96 -14.03 14.53 2.56
N LEU A 97 -13.54 13.92 3.64
CA LEU A 97 -13.46 14.56 4.95
C LEU A 97 -12.66 15.85 4.94
N SER A 98 -11.51 15.85 4.24
CA SER A 98 -10.66 17.05 4.13
C SER A 98 -11.36 18.21 3.40
N LYS A 99 -12.35 17.93 2.56
CA LYS A 99 -13.16 18.93 1.86
C LYS A 99 -14.26 19.52 2.74
N ILE A 100 -14.80 18.73 3.67
CA ILE A 100 -15.90 19.15 4.56
C ILE A 100 -15.38 19.82 5.82
N ILE A 101 -14.29 19.32 6.39
CA ILE A 101 -13.74 19.82 7.65
C ILE A 101 -12.95 21.11 7.38
N LEU A 102 -13.57 22.22 7.68
CA LEU A 102 -12.94 23.55 7.64
C LEU A 102 -12.25 23.81 8.96
N LEU A 103 -10.95 23.54 9.02
CA LEU A 103 -10.11 23.86 10.17
C LEU A 103 -9.44 25.22 9.99
N ASN A 104 -9.25 25.96 11.10
CA ASN A 104 -8.39 27.16 11.13
C ASN A 104 -6.92 26.75 10.84
N ASP A 105 -6.13 27.64 10.26
CA ASP A 105 -4.77 27.32 9.82
C ASP A 105 -3.87 26.86 10.98
N ILE A 106 -3.99 27.47 12.14
CA ILE A 106 -3.23 27.06 13.32
C ILE A 106 -3.57 25.61 13.72
N THR A 107 -4.86 25.27 13.75
CA THR A 107 -5.32 23.91 14.08
C THR A 107 -4.82 22.88 13.07
N LYS A 108 -4.79 23.23 11.78
CA LYS A 108 -4.23 22.36 10.72
C LYS A 108 -2.76 22.05 10.99
N TYR A 109 -1.94 23.07 11.24
CA TYR A 109 -0.49 22.87 11.47
C TYR A 109 -0.23 22.05 12.73
N VAL A 110 -0.93 22.32 13.82
CA VAL A 110 -0.81 21.56 15.07
C VAL A 110 -1.19 20.10 14.84
N LEU A 111 -2.29 19.85 14.14
CA LEU A 111 -2.76 18.49 13.87
C LEU A 111 -1.80 17.72 12.98
N VAL A 112 -1.27 18.34 11.91
CA VAL A 112 -0.26 17.73 11.04
C VAL A 112 1.00 17.38 11.83
N LEU A 113 1.47 18.28 12.70
CA LEU A 113 2.64 18.04 13.54
C LEU A 113 2.41 16.88 14.51
N CYS A 114 1.26 16.84 15.18
CA CYS A 114 0.90 15.77 16.11
C CYS A 114 0.84 14.40 15.38
N VAL A 115 0.20 14.34 14.20
CA VAL A 115 0.10 13.12 13.40
C VAL A 115 1.47 12.68 12.91
N ALA A 116 2.34 13.60 12.48
CA ALA A 116 3.69 13.28 12.04
C ALA A 116 4.53 12.71 13.20
N ILE A 117 4.50 13.33 14.37
CA ILE A 117 5.21 12.83 15.57
C ILE A 117 4.67 11.45 15.95
N PHE A 118 3.34 11.30 16.01
CA PHE A 118 2.72 10.01 16.32
C PHE A 118 3.13 8.93 15.31
N GLY A 119 3.11 9.24 14.01
CA GLY A 119 3.54 8.32 12.96
C GLY A 119 5.00 7.88 13.09
N ILE A 120 5.91 8.81 13.38
CA ILE A 120 7.34 8.50 13.62
C ILE A 120 7.51 7.62 14.85
N VAL A 121 6.80 7.91 15.93
CA VAL A 121 6.84 7.10 17.15
C VAL A 121 6.34 5.69 16.88
N MET A 122 5.21 5.55 16.18
CA MET A 122 4.66 4.24 15.82
C MET A 122 5.60 3.44 14.92
N ILE A 123 6.22 4.08 13.92
CA ILE A 123 7.24 3.41 13.09
C ILE A 123 8.40 2.92 13.97
N LYS A 124 8.94 3.76 14.85
CA LYS A 124 10.08 3.37 15.71
C LYS A 124 9.75 2.23 16.68
N LEU A 125 8.51 2.16 17.15
CA LEU A 125 8.09 1.15 18.13
C LEU A 125 7.65 -0.17 17.48
N TYR A 126 7.04 -0.12 16.29
CA TYR A 126 6.35 -1.26 15.70
C TYR A 126 6.82 -1.64 14.30
N ALA A 127 7.63 -0.82 13.62
CA ALA A 127 8.15 -1.17 12.32
C ALA A 127 9.63 -1.60 12.41
N PRO A 128 10.04 -2.58 11.61
CA PRO A 128 9.20 -3.36 10.69
C PRO A 128 8.33 -4.38 11.44
N ALA A 129 7.04 -4.44 11.09
CA ALA A 129 6.16 -5.46 11.66
C ALA A 129 6.48 -6.81 11.01
N ASP A 130 6.97 -7.74 11.81
CA ASP A 130 7.15 -9.13 11.39
C ASP A 130 5.76 -9.77 11.31
N THR A 131 5.31 -10.10 10.11
CA THR A 131 4.06 -10.79 9.89
C THR A 131 4.33 -12.18 9.32
N GLU A 132 3.48 -13.16 9.62
CA GLU A 132 3.61 -14.52 9.10
C GLU A 132 3.67 -14.58 7.57
N GLU A 133 3.08 -13.58 6.90
CA GLU A 133 3.06 -13.48 5.43
C GLU A 133 4.33 -12.83 4.85
N VAL A 134 5.08 -12.07 5.64
CA VAL A 134 6.32 -11.39 5.23
C VAL A 134 7.34 -11.47 6.37
N PRO A 135 8.00 -12.62 6.55
CA PRO A 135 9.04 -12.76 7.56
C PRO A 135 10.24 -11.88 7.20
N ILE A 136 10.71 -11.10 8.16
CA ILE A 136 11.93 -10.32 7.99
C ILE A 136 13.11 -11.29 8.10
N LEU A 137 13.69 -11.65 6.97
CA LEU A 137 14.95 -12.41 6.92
C LEU A 137 16.08 -11.51 7.46
N SER A 138 16.24 -11.50 8.78
CA SER A 138 17.40 -10.88 9.43
C SER A 138 18.63 -11.72 9.10
N SER A 139 19.36 -11.29 8.10
CA SER A 139 20.73 -11.75 7.90
C SER A 139 21.57 -11.38 9.14
N LYS A 140 21.88 -12.38 9.98
CA LYS A 140 22.95 -12.29 10.96
C LYS A 140 24.30 -12.41 10.26
#